data_3be0ef7cde36ed03441486311fde2a52
#
_entry.id   3be0ef7cde36ed03441486311fde2a52
#
_cell.length_a   1.000
_cell.length_b   1.000
_cell.length_c   1.000
_cell.angle_alpha   90.00
_cell.angle_beta   90.00
_cell.angle_gamma   90.00
#
_symmetry.space_group_name_H-M   'P 1'
#
loop_
_entity.id
_entity.type
_entity.pdbx_description
1 polymer ?
#
loop_
_entity_poly.entity_id
_entity_poly.type
_entity_poly.pdbx_seq_one_letter_code
_entity_poly.pdbx_strand_id
1 'polypeptide(L)'
;MKKLRLISWLVLALVLVSCERDGFQIDLSVGPRDEGTRKVMLLYGAGFNSLSGDIKANIDSLKAGYLPGKKRNDDVILVLSHVTTGWNNFGRETAPVLFRMYAKDGNPVLDTLKTWPVGTPIANAGMVTEVLDYVRTEFPAAGYGAIFSTHATGWLPEGYYSNPRLYEGNDRSSGYYWTAPRRRSIGQEYFNSGNETEEIELHDLAAAIPYHLDYILFDACLMATVEVAWALKDVCSYLAVSPCEIPAAGFRYKTLAEHLLKPETPDLKAVCEDYFAQYEHDSVYGATITMVDCNALQPLADACRPLFDRYRSAIRELDGRNVQVYDRQMGGKYYYVFFDLLDILREAGATESERASVQAALDKALVYEAHTSRFISINLDRCCGLAMYLPSYPNYKKDLYHGTRFLDGFYKENIAWNKATLLVE
;
A
#
# COMPACT_ATOMS: atom_id res chain seq x y z
N MET A 1 -30.33 -50.72 -39.84
CA MET A 1 -29.37 -50.00 -39.01
C MET A 1 -28.69 -48.89 -39.84
N LYS A 2 -29.35 -47.83 -40.20
CA LYS A 2 -28.87 -46.64 -40.91
C LYS A 2 -29.86 -45.48 -40.72
N LYS A 3 -30.05 -45.00 -39.48
CA LYS A 3 -30.87 -43.81 -39.21
C LYS A 3 -30.47 -43.11 -37.88
N LEU A 4 -29.19 -43.06 -37.55
CA LEU A 4 -28.76 -42.41 -36.31
C LEU A 4 -27.44 -41.60 -36.45
N ARG A 5 -27.24 -40.94 -37.60
CA ARG A 5 -26.04 -40.07 -37.78
C ARG A 5 -26.36 -38.72 -38.44
N LEU A 6 -27.59 -38.24 -38.40
CA LEU A 6 -27.95 -36.96 -39.05
C LEU A 6 -28.52 -35.89 -38.07
N ILE A 7 -28.45 -36.10 -36.77
CA ILE A 7 -29.00 -35.13 -35.78
C ILE A 7 -27.89 -34.36 -35.05
N SER A 8 -26.60 -34.72 -35.27
CA SER A 8 -25.47 -34.09 -34.54
C SER A 8 -24.87 -32.85 -35.20
N TRP A 9 -25.38 -32.42 -36.36
CA TRP A 9 -24.82 -31.27 -37.12
C TRP A 9 -25.76 -30.05 -37.20
N LEU A 10 -26.92 -30.10 -36.58
CA LEU A 10 -27.91 -28.99 -36.65
C LEU A 10 -28.03 -28.19 -35.34
N VAL A 11 -27.29 -28.54 -34.31
CA VAL A 11 -27.28 -27.79 -33.03
C VAL A 11 -26.11 -26.82 -32.91
N LEU A 12 -25.14 -26.84 -33.85
CA LEU A 12 -23.98 -25.96 -33.81
C LEU A 12 -24.11 -24.70 -34.70
N ALA A 13 -25.28 -24.48 -35.32
CA ALA A 13 -25.47 -23.35 -36.24
C ALA A 13 -26.46 -22.28 -35.73
N LEU A 14 -26.90 -22.34 -34.47
CA LEU A 14 -27.96 -21.46 -33.96
C LEU A 14 -27.54 -20.57 -32.76
N VAL A 15 -26.25 -20.37 -32.54
CA VAL A 15 -25.72 -19.44 -31.49
C VAL A 15 -24.94 -18.25 -32.09
N LEU A 16 -25.12 -17.94 -33.37
CA LEU A 16 -24.42 -16.85 -34.03
C LEU A 16 -25.33 -15.72 -34.55
N VAL A 17 -26.45 -15.45 -33.90
CA VAL A 17 -27.21 -14.21 -34.18
C VAL A 17 -27.80 -13.68 -32.89
N SER A 18 -27.15 -12.73 -32.25
CA SER A 18 -27.68 -11.59 -31.53
C SER A 18 -26.65 -11.09 -30.52
N CYS A 19 -25.95 -10.08 -30.89
CA CYS A 19 -25.68 -8.86 -30.08
C CYS A 19 -24.77 -7.93 -30.89
N GLU A 20 -25.36 -7.22 -31.82
CA GLU A 20 -24.82 -5.90 -32.17
C GLU A 20 -25.17 -4.95 -31.03
N ARG A 21 -24.20 -4.65 -30.20
CA ARG A 21 -24.14 -3.44 -29.39
C ARG A 21 -22.73 -2.92 -29.43
N ASP A 22 -22.60 -1.79 -30.08
CA ASP A 22 -21.54 -0.78 -29.99
C ASP A 22 -20.09 -1.23 -29.68
N GLY A 23 -19.31 -1.39 -30.72
CA GLY A 23 -17.90 -0.98 -30.74
C GLY A 23 -16.87 -1.95 -30.19
N PHE A 24 -17.21 -3.14 -29.70
CA PHE A 24 -16.24 -4.14 -29.29
C PHE A 24 -16.03 -5.17 -30.41
N GLN A 25 -15.14 -4.88 -31.35
CA GLN A 25 -14.64 -5.91 -32.28
C GLN A 25 -13.72 -6.85 -31.49
N ILE A 26 -14.25 -8.01 -31.07
CA ILE A 26 -13.41 -9.13 -30.65
C ILE A 26 -12.68 -9.60 -31.91
N ASP A 27 -11.38 -9.38 -31.98
CA ASP A 27 -10.53 -9.96 -33.01
C ASP A 27 -10.43 -11.49 -32.77
N LEU A 28 -11.29 -12.26 -33.43
CA LEU A 28 -11.34 -13.71 -33.36
C LEU A 28 -10.19 -14.39 -34.10
N SER A 29 -9.27 -13.64 -34.72
CA SER A 29 -8.12 -14.17 -35.47
C SER A 29 -6.92 -14.56 -34.59
N VAL A 30 -6.98 -14.30 -33.28
CA VAL A 30 -5.91 -14.66 -32.36
C VAL A 30 -6.23 -16.05 -31.77
N GLY A 31 -5.31 -17.01 -31.95
CA GLY A 31 -5.40 -18.37 -31.43
C GLY A 31 -5.55 -18.45 -29.90
N PRO A 32 -5.55 -19.65 -29.30
CA PRO A 32 -5.78 -19.81 -27.87
C PRO A 32 -4.85 -18.91 -27.07
N ARG A 33 -5.43 -18.27 -26.03
CA ARG A 33 -4.68 -17.39 -25.14
C ARG A 33 -3.45 -18.12 -24.63
N ASP A 34 -2.29 -17.59 -24.88
CA ASP A 34 -1.13 -17.84 -24.04
C ASP A 34 -1.28 -16.93 -22.81
N GLU A 35 -2.13 -17.35 -21.87
CA GLU A 35 -2.35 -16.62 -20.61
C GLU A 35 -1.10 -16.68 -19.73
N GLY A 36 -0.08 -17.45 -20.15
CA GLY A 36 1.11 -17.75 -19.38
C GLY A 36 2.12 -16.61 -19.23
N THR A 37 1.96 -15.48 -19.92
CA THR A 37 2.96 -14.39 -19.89
C THR A 37 2.38 -12.99 -19.65
N ARG A 38 1.09 -12.76 -19.91
CA ARG A 38 0.46 -11.43 -19.74
C ARG A 38 0.44 -11.00 -18.29
N LYS A 39 0.84 -9.77 -18.03
CA LYS A 39 0.83 -9.13 -16.71
C LYS A 39 -0.09 -7.92 -16.71
N VAL A 40 -0.67 -7.63 -15.56
CA VAL A 40 -1.48 -6.44 -15.32
C VAL A 40 -0.86 -5.64 -14.18
N MET A 41 -0.59 -4.37 -14.45
CA MET A 41 -0.20 -3.37 -13.46
C MET A 41 -1.36 -2.40 -13.25
N LEU A 42 -1.87 -2.29 -12.03
CA LEU A 42 -2.91 -1.36 -11.64
C LEU A 42 -2.31 -0.24 -10.78
N LEU A 43 -2.41 1.02 -11.23
CA LEU A 43 -2.22 2.19 -10.38
C LEU A 43 -3.56 2.59 -9.77
N TYR A 44 -3.69 2.50 -8.46
CA TYR A 44 -4.85 2.91 -7.68
C TYR A 44 -4.57 4.27 -7.03
N GLY A 45 -4.95 5.36 -7.69
CA GLY A 45 -4.66 6.74 -7.28
C GLY A 45 -5.83 7.37 -6.52
N ALA A 46 -5.90 7.18 -5.20
CA ALA A 46 -6.87 7.82 -4.32
C ALA A 46 -6.36 9.22 -3.90
N GLY A 47 -6.57 10.19 -4.79
CA GLY A 47 -5.99 11.53 -4.74
C GLY A 47 -6.99 12.66 -4.63
N PHE A 48 -8.23 12.40 -4.22
CA PHE A 48 -9.14 13.49 -3.84
C PHE A 48 -8.79 14.04 -2.45
N ASN A 49 -7.54 14.52 -2.35
CA ASN A 49 -6.89 15.02 -1.16
C ASN A 49 -5.74 15.98 -1.52
N SER A 50 -4.80 16.23 -0.58
CA SER A 50 -3.65 17.10 -0.82
C SER A 50 -2.61 16.55 -1.82
N LEU A 51 -2.71 15.29 -2.25
CA LEU A 51 -1.81 14.68 -3.24
C LEU A 51 -2.37 14.75 -4.67
N SER A 52 -3.49 15.43 -4.89
CA SER A 52 -4.15 15.47 -6.20
C SER A 52 -3.23 15.93 -7.33
N GLY A 53 -2.40 16.94 -7.09
CA GLY A 53 -1.43 17.44 -8.06
C GLY A 53 -0.32 16.44 -8.34
N ASP A 54 0.19 15.80 -7.30
CA ASP A 54 1.28 14.83 -7.38
C ASP A 54 0.83 13.56 -8.12
N ILE A 55 -0.35 13.02 -7.81
CA ILE A 55 -0.90 11.86 -8.51
C ILE A 55 -1.09 12.12 -10.01
N LYS A 56 -1.55 13.32 -10.39
CA LYS A 56 -1.61 13.70 -11.82
C LYS A 56 -0.23 13.73 -12.48
N ALA A 57 0.76 14.32 -11.80
CA ALA A 57 2.12 14.37 -12.29
C ALA A 57 2.71 12.95 -12.43
N ASN A 58 2.40 12.05 -11.49
CA ASN A 58 2.78 10.65 -11.52
C ASN A 58 2.14 9.90 -12.70
N ILE A 59 0.86 10.12 -12.98
CA ILE A 59 0.18 9.57 -14.16
C ILE A 59 0.81 10.10 -15.45
N ASP A 60 1.14 11.39 -15.52
CA ASP A 60 1.81 11.97 -16.69
C ASP A 60 3.25 11.44 -16.85
N SER A 61 3.95 11.18 -15.75
CA SER A 61 5.27 10.56 -15.76
C SER A 61 5.20 9.10 -16.22
N LEU A 62 4.22 8.32 -15.76
CA LEU A 62 3.97 6.94 -16.21
C LEU A 62 3.67 6.91 -17.72
N LYS A 63 2.84 7.83 -18.21
CA LYS A 63 2.50 7.98 -19.63
C LYS A 63 3.71 8.29 -20.51
N ALA A 64 4.73 8.95 -19.95
CA ALA A 64 5.98 9.29 -20.65
C ALA A 64 7.02 8.14 -20.61
N GLY A 65 6.73 7.05 -19.92
CA GLY A 65 7.57 5.86 -19.81
C GLY A 65 7.25 4.79 -20.86
N TYR A 66 7.62 3.54 -20.53
CA TYR A 66 7.25 2.38 -21.35
C TYR A 66 5.75 2.13 -21.29
N LEU A 67 5.14 1.98 -22.46
CA LEU A 67 3.73 1.63 -22.61
C LEU A 67 3.60 0.35 -23.47
N PRO A 68 2.86 -0.67 -22.99
CA PRO A 68 2.53 -1.84 -23.81
C PRO A 68 1.59 -1.46 -24.96
N GLY A 69 1.40 -2.37 -25.91
CA GLY A 69 0.38 -2.22 -26.95
C GLY A 69 -1.04 -2.51 -26.46
N LYS A 70 -1.99 -2.62 -27.41
CA LYS A 70 -3.40 -2.95 -27.08
C LYS A 70 -3.82 -4.33 -27.55
N LYS A 71 -2.91 -5.15 -28.08
CA LYS A 71 -3.24 -6.51 -28.50
C LYS A 71 -3.68 -7.37 -27.32
N ARG A 72 -4.37 -8.47 -27.61
CA ARG A 72 -4.94 -9.36 -26.59
C ARG A 72 -3.91 -9.91 -25.62
N ASN A 73 -2.70 -10.21 -26.09
CA ASN A 73 -1.63 -10.82 -25.30
C ASN A 73 -0.63 -9.78 -24.75
N ASP A 74 -0.78 -8.51 -25.10
CA ASP A 74 0.05 -7.46 -24.53
C ASP A 74 -0.23 -7.28 -23.05
N ASP A 75 0.79 -6.93 -22.29
CA ASP A 75 0.66 -6.51 -20.90
C ASP A 75 -0.26 -5.29 -20.79
N VAL A 76 -0.78 -5.05 -19.59
CA VAL A 76 -1.81 -4.04 -19.38
C VAL A 76 -1.41 -3.08 -18.27
N ILE A 77 -1.51 -1.80 -18.54
CA ILE A 77 -1.47 -0.74 -17.54
C ILE A 77 -2.89 -0.21 -17.35
N LEU A 78 -3.38 -0.31 -16.13
CA LEU A 78 -4.65 0.27 -15.69
C LEU A 78 -4.39 1.37 -14.68
N VAL A 79 -5.17 2.43 -14.73
CA VAL A 79 -5.09 3.53 -13.80
C VAL A 79 -6.49 3.90 -13.33
N LEU A 80 -6.75 3.73 -12.03
CA LEU A 80 -7.87 4.33 -11.35
C LEU A 80 -7.40 5.68 -10.81
N SER A 81 -8.10 6.75 -11.15
CA SER A 81 -7.76 8.10 -10.73
C SER A 81 -8.98 8.80 -10.16
N HIS A 82 -8.87 9.28 -8.93
CA HIS A 82 -9.81 10.18 -8.30
C HIS A 82 -9.07 11.39 -7.75
N VAL A 83 -9.24 12.55 -8.36
CA VAL A 83 -8.44 13.74 -8.14
C VAL A 83 -9.31 15.01 -8.20
N THR A 84 -8.71 16.19 -8.07
CA THR A 84 -9.39 17.47 -8.29
C THR A 84 -9.19 18.01 -9.71
N THR A 85 -9.99 18.95 -10.17
CA THR A 85 -9.88 19.55 -11.52
C THR A 85 -8.62 20.39 -11.72
N GLY A 86 -8.11 21.07 -10.69
CA GLY A 86 -6.94 21.94 -10.78
C GLY A 86 -5.61 21.19 -10.72
N TRP A 87 -4.52 21.84 -11.14
CA TRP A 87 -3.15 21.31 -10.97
C TRP A 87 -2.62 21.41 -9.55
N ASN A 88 -3.25 22.22 -8.73
CA ASN A 88 -3.02 22.31 -7.29
C ASN A 88 -4.09 21.52 -6.55
N ASN A 89 -3.87 21.30 -5.29
CA ASN A 89 -4.78 20.54 -4.41
C ASN A 89 -6.11 21.27 -4.13
N PHE A 90 -6.33 22.40 -4.79
CA PHE A 90 -7.52 23.25 -4.69
C PHE A 90 -8.28 23.20 -6.01
N GLY A 91 -9.15 22.25 -6.15
CA GLY A 91 -10.01 22.09 -7.32
C GLY A 91 -11.33 21.45 -6.92
N ARG A 92 -12.28 21.42 -7.86
CA ARG A 92 -13.50 20.64 -7.68
C ARG A 92 -13.15 19.16 -7.82
N GLU A 93 -13.85 18.33 -7.08
CA GLU A 93 -13.81 16.90 -7.26
C GLU A 93 -14.05 16.52 -8.72
N THR A 94 -13.29 15.54 -9.23
CA THR A 94 -13.59 14.87 -10.50
C THR A 94 -14.34 13.57 -10.24
N ALA A 95 -15.05 13.05 -11.22
CA ALA A 95 -15.54 11.68 -11.15
C ALA A 95 -14.34 10.71 -11.09
N PRO A 96 -14.38 9.64 -10.27
CA PRO A 96 -13.41 8.57 -10.36
C PRO A 96 -13.46 7.90 -11.75
N VAL A 97 -12.29 7.67 -12.35
CA VAL A 97 -12.18 7.08 -13.70
C VAL A 97 -11.14 5.97 -13.69
N LEU A 98 -11.53 4.80 -14.20
CA LEU A 98 -10.60 3.72 -14.55
C LEU A 98 -10.34 3.79 -16.04
N PHE A 99 -9.07 3.86 -16.44
CA PHE A 99 -8.68 3.84 -17.84
C PHE A 99 -7.52 2.86 -18.09
N ARG A 100 -7.45 2.34 -19.31
CA ARG A 100 -6.31 1.61 -19.83
C ARG A 100 -5.34 2.56 -20.50
N MET A 101 -4.06 2.45 -20.15
CA MET A 101 -2.98 3.22 -20.76
C MET A 101 -2.15 2.30 -21.68
N TYR A 102 -1.93 2.71 -22.92
CA TYR A 102 -1.17 1.92 -23.91
C TYR A 102 -0.59 2.80 -25.00
N ALA A 103 0.36 2.27 -25.78
CA ALA A 103 0.89 2.92 -26.97
C ALA A 103 0.12 2.52 -28.23
N LYS A 104 -0.28 3.51 -29.04
CA LYS A 104 -0.80 3.32 -30.40
C LYS A 104 -0.02 4.20 -31.36
N ASP A 105 0.58 3.59 -32.37
CA ASP A 105 1.41 4.27 -33.36
C ASP A 105 2.50 5.17 -32.71
N GLY A 106 3.10 4.66 -31.62
CA GLY A 106 4.12 5.38 -30.85
C GLY A 106 3.59 6.48 -29.92
N ASN A 107 2.29 6.72 -29.88
CA ASN A 107 1.69 7.74 -29.03
C ASN A 107 0.95 7.12 -27.83
N PRO A 108 0.99 7.75 -26.65
CA PRO A 108 0.22 7.30 -25.51
C PRO A 108 -1.29 7.53 -25.72
N VAL A 109 -2.07 6.52 -25.40
CA VAL A 109 -3.54 6.53 -25.44
C VAL A 109 -4.08 6.14 -24.08
N LEU A 110 -5.13 6.83 -23.65
CA LEU A 110 -5.90 6.54 -22.45
C LEU A 110 -7.34 6.21 -22.88
N ASP A 111 -7.71 4.95 -22.77
CA ASP A 111 -9.08 4.49 -23.00
C ASP A 111 -9.84 4.43 -21.68
N THR A 112 -10.89 5.22 -21.56
CA THR A 112 -11.80 5.13 -20.41
C THR A 112 -12.56 3.83 -20.43
N LEU A 113 -12.43 3.04 -19.36
CA LEU A 113 -13.09 1.75 -19.20
C LEU A 113 -14.34 1.86 -18.33
N LYS A 114 -14.24 2.64 -17.24
CA LYS A 114 -15.33 2.83 -16.29
C LYS A 114 -15.23 4.21 -15.64
N THR A 115 -16.38 4.80 -15.37
CA THR A 115 -16.50 6.08 -14.64
C THR A 115 -17.57 5.92 -13.57
N TRP A 116 -17.29 6.41 -12.39
CA TRP A 116 -18.26 6.47 -11.29
C TRP A 116 -18.82 7.90 -11.17
N PRO A 117 -19.98 8.08 -10.53
CA PRO A 117 -20.49 9.43 -10.25
C PRO A 117 -19.50 10.26 -9.41
N VAL A 118 -19.52 11.58 -9.59
CA VAL A 118 -18.85 12.51 -8.65
C VAL A 118 -19.44 12.30 -7.26
N GLY A 119 -18.60 12.32 -6.23
CA GLY A 119 -18.99 12.01 -4.87
C GLY A 119 -18.89 10.50 -4.52
N THR A 120 -18.39 9.66 -5.45
CA THR A 120 -18.11 8.25 -5.13
C THR A 120 -16.72 8.13 -4.51
N PRO A 121 -16.61 7.75 -3.22
CA PRO A 121 -15.30 7.52 -2.61
C PRO A 121 -14.64 6.27 -3.19
N ILE A 122 -13.33 6.34 -3.42
CA ILE A 122 -12.56 5.16 -3.80
C ILE A 122 -11.66 4.63 -2.69
N ALA A 123 -11.40 5.41 -1.64
CA ALA A 123 -10.62 4.98 -0.49
C ALA A 123 -11.46 4.11 0.48
N ASN A 124 -12.06 3.03 -0.03
CA ASN A 124 -12.80 2.05 0.77
C ASN A 124 -12.66 0.62 0.24
N ALA A 125 -12.85 -0.36 1.12
CA ALA A 125 -12.68 -1.79 0.82
C ALA A 125 -13.59 -2.28 -0.32
N GLY A 126 -14.85 -1.82 -0.37
CA GLY A 126 -15.81 -2.20 -1.41
C GLY A 126 -15.35 -1.80 -2.80
N MET A 127 -14.81 -0.59 -2.96
CA MET A 127 -14.28 -0.11 -4.24
C MET A 127 -13.00 -0.86 -4.63
N VAL A 128 -12.12 -1.17 -3.68
CA VAL A 128 -10.93 -1.99 -3.96
C VAL A 128 -11.35 -3.35 -4.54
N THR A 129 -12.32 -4.03 -3.91
CA THR A 129 -12.84 -5.31 -4.40
C THR A 129 -13.48 -5.16 -5.79
N GLU A 130 -14.34 -4.16 -5.97
CA GLU A 130 -15.03 -3.92 -7.25
C GLU A 130 -14.04 -3.71 -8.41
N VAL A 131 -13.01 -2.89 -8.17
CA VAL A 131 -12.00 -2.60 -9.20
C VAL A 131 -11.14 -3.82 -9.49
N LEU A 132 -10.67 -4.53 -8.47
CA LEU A 132 -9.84 -5.72 -8.67
C LEU A 132 -10.61 -6.86 -9.34
N ASP A 133 -11.88 -7.10 -8.98
CA ASP A 133 -12.73 -8.09 -9.66
C ASP A 133 -12.99 -7.71 -11.13
N TYR A 134 -13.23 -6.44 -11.41
CA TYR A 134 -13.32 -5.94 -12.78
C TYR A 134 -12.01 -6.18 -13.55
N VAL A 135 -10.87 -5.86 -12.94
CA VAL A 135 -9.54 -6.07 -13.55
C VAL A 135 -9.33 -7.54 -13.90
N ARG A 136 -9.58 -8.46 -12.98
CA ARG A 136 -9.42 -9.90 -13.22
C ARG A 136 -10.36 -10.42 -14.30
N THR A 137 -11.59 -9.92 -14.32
CA THR A 137 -12.64 -10.36 -15.27
C THR A 137 -12.35 -9.87 -16.68
N GLU A 138 -12.03 -8.59 -16.85
CA GLU A 138 -11.84 -7.98 -18.17
C GLU A 138 -10.40 -8.19 -18.71
N PHE A 139 -9.43 -8.36 -17.84
CA PHE A 139 -8.03 -8.51 -18.19
C PHE A 139 -7.41 -9.76 -17.54
N PRO A 140 -7.91 -10.99 -17.86
CA PRO A 140 -7.29 -12.19 -17.33
C PRO A 140 -5.82 -12.27 -17.74
N ALA A 141 -4.94 -12.58 -16.76
CA ALA A 141 -3.49 -12.54 -16.90
C ALA A 141 -2.82 -13.61 -16.04
N ALA A 142 -1.54 -13.86 -16.27
CA ALA A 142 -0.70 -14.76 -15.47
C ALA A 142 -0.32 -14.13 -14.14
N GLY A 143 -0.14 -12.80 -14.12
CA GLY A 143 0.26 -12.06 -12.94
C GLY A 143 -0.43 -10.70 -12.82
N TYR A 144 -0.62 -10.26 -11.59
CA TYR A 144 -1.25 -9.00 -11.25
C TYR A 144 -0.44 -8.27 -10.18
N GLY A 145 -0.23 -6.97 -10.38
CA GLY A 145 0.35 -6.11 -9.36
C GLY A 145 -0.46 -4.84 -9.15
N ALA A 146 -0.44 -4.33 -7.93
CA ALA A 146 -1.13 -3.10 -7.57
C ALA A 146 -0.18 -2.06 -6.99
N ILE A 147 -0.38 -0.80 -7.33
CA ILE A 147 0.31 0.36 -6.79
C ILE A 147 -0.76 1.22 -6.12
N PHE A 148 -0.70 1.38 -4.81
CA PHE A 148 -1.59 2.28 -4.07
C PHE A 148 -0.87 3.62 -3.86
N SER A 149 -1.32 4.65 -4.58
CA SER A 149 -0.79 6.03 -4.44
C SER A 149 -1.81 6.88 -3.70
N THR A 150 -1.52 7.18 -2.42
CA THR A 150 -2.42 7.87 -1.52
C THR A 150 -1.72 8.25 -0.20
N HIS A 151 -2.43 8.91 0.71
CA HIS A 151 -1.96 9.00 2.09
C HIS A 151 -2.10 7.67 2.83
N ALA A 152 -1.17 7.37 3.75
CA ALA A 152 -1.28 6.25 4.67
C ALA A 152 -0.58 6.52 6.01
N THR A 153 -0.95 5.75 7.03
CA THR A 153 -0.36 5.74 8.36
C THR A 153 -0.20 4.31 8.90
N GLY A 154 0.22 3.41 8.01
CA GLY A 154 0.51 2.02 8.37
C GLY A 154 -0.73 1.29 8.92
N TRP A 155 -0.60 0.76 10.13
CA TRP A 155 -1.59 -0.05 10.81
C TRP A 155 -2.53 0.74 11.74
N LEU A 156 -2.37 2.06 11.84
CA LEU A 156 -3.19 2.88 12.72
C LEU A 156 -4.66 2.85 12.29
N PRO A 157 -5.60 2.82 13.25
CA PRO A 157 -7.02 2.74 12.94
C PRO A 157 -7.54 3.97 12.22
N GLU A 158 -8.61 3.78 11.48
CA GLU A 158 -9.34 4.85 10.79
C GLU A 158 -9.64 6.00 11.75
N GLY A 159 -9.42 7.23 11.28
CA GLY A 159 -9.68 8.42 12.07
C GLY A 159 -8.69 8.73 13.18
N TYR A 160 -7.65 7.93 13.41
CA TYR A 160 -6.69 8.16 14.51
C TYR A 160 -6.10 9.56 14.50
N TYR A 161 -5.73 10.08 13.34
CA TYR A 161 -5.24 11.45 13.19
C TYR A 161 -6.31 12.43 12.70
N SER A 162 -7.31 11.97 11.97
CA SER A 162 -8.34 12.83 11.38
C SER A 162 -9.43 13.22 12.38
N ASN A 163 -9.78 12.29 13.25
CA ASN A 163 -10.78 12.48 14.28
C ASN A 163 -10.32 11.90 15.62
N PRO A 164 -9.26 12.44 16.23
CA PRO A 164 -8.67 11.92 17.46
C PRO A 164 -9.66 11.87 18.64
N ARG A 165 -10.79 12.61 18.54
CA ARG A 165 -11.86 12.56 19.56
C ARG A 165 -12.52 11.18 19.67
N LEU A 166 -12.46 10.36 18.64
CA LEU A 166 -12.94 8.96 18.70
C LEU A 166 -12.16 8.16 19.74
N TYR A 167 -10.92 8.54 19.99
CA TYR A 167 -9.92 7.83 20.78
C TYR A 167 -9.54 8.56 22.07
N GLU A 168 -9.96 9.81 22.22
CA GLU A 168 -9.86 10.56 23.48
C GLU A 168 -10.98 10.09 24.39
N GLY A 169 -10.66 9.46 25.51
CA GLY A 169 -11.63 9.17 26.57
C GLY A 169 -12.36 10.46 27.01
N ASN A 170 -13.49 10.31 27.69
CA ASN A 170 -14.44 11.40 28.08
C ASN A 170 -13.86 12.55 28.94
N ASP A 171 -12.56 12.77 28.96
CA ASP A 171 -11.95 13.87 29.70
C ASP A 171 -11.98 15.16 28.87
N ARG A 172 -13.06 15.93 29.06
CA ARG A 172 -13.34 17.21 28.41
C ARG A 172 -12.49 18.38 28.95
N SER A 173 -11.47 18.13 29.77
CA SER A 173 -10.75 19.20 30.50
C SER A 173 -9.60 19.85 29.73
N SER A 174 -9.16 19.33 28.59
CA SER A 174 -8.11 19.98 27.79
C SER A 174 -8.70 20.72 26.59
N GLY A 175 -8.90 22.02 26.73
CA GLY A 175 -9.40 22.93 25.68
C GLY A 175 -8.41 23.19 24.54
N TYR A 176 -7.65 22.19 24.09
CA TYR A 176 -6.72 22.31 22.98
C TYR A 176 -7.33 21.76 21.70
N TYR A 177 -7.69 22.68 20.79
CA TYR A 177 -8.05 22.33 19.42
C TYR A 177 -6.81 21.90 18.66
N TRP A 178 -6.81 20.65 18.20
CA TRP A 178 -5.77 20.09 17.36
C TRP A 178 -5.89 20.61 15.93
N THR A 179 -4.89 21.31 15.45
CA THR A 179 -4.66 21.59 14.02
C THR A 179 -3.48 20.76 13.52
N ALA A 180 -3.48 19.45 13.76
CA ALA A 180 -2.48 18.58 13.16
C ALA A 180 -2.77 18.40 11.67
N PRO A 181 -1.74 18.30 10.82
CA PRO A 181 -1.93 17.85 9.45
C PRO A 181 -2.64 16.47 9.49
N ARG A 182 -3.70 16.36 8.73
CA ARG A 182 -4.58 15.21 8.71
C ARG A 182 -3.88 14.04 8.02
N ARG A 183 -3.31 13.07 8.78
CA ARG A 183 -2.75 11.81 8.30
C ARG A 183 -3.64 10.66 8.79
N ARG A 184 -3.65 9.49 8.07
CA ARG A 184 -4.77 8.56 8.19
C ARG A 184 -4.39 7.16 7.79
N SER A 185 -5.18 6.14 8.18
CA SER A 185 -5.07 4.76 7.77
C SER A 185 -4.79 4.65 6.25
N ILE A 186 -5.24 3.75 5.51
CA ILE A 186 -4.86 3.66 4.09
C ILE A 186 -5.91 4.36 3.23
N GLY A 187 -5.46 5.25 2.34
CA GLY A 187 -6.34 6.10 1.57
C GLY A 187 -6.87 7.27 2.38
N GLN A 188 -7.10 8.37 1.73
CA GLN A 188 -7.82 9.48 2.30
C GLN A 188 -8.49 10.27 1.20
N GLU A 189 -9.78 10.41 1.33
CA GLU A 189 -10.53 11.30 0.45
C GLU A 189 -11.40 12.25 1.27
N TYR A 190 -11.55 13.49 0.78
CA TYR A 190 -12.31 14.52 1.46
C TYR A 190 -13.72 14.57 0.89
N PHE A 191 -14.72 14.56 1.76
CA PHE A 191 -16.13 14.77 1.42
C PHE A 191 -16.74 15.88 2.26
N ASN A 192 -17.89 16.40 1.84
CA ASN A 192 -18.65 17.42 2.56
C ASN A 192 -17.78 18.62 2.99
N SER A 193 -17.05 19.22 2.03
CA SER A 193 -16.16 20.36 2.28
C SER A 193 -15.02 20.06 3.26
N GLY A 194 -14.57 18.80 3.29
CA GLY A 194 -13.46 18.33 4.11
C GLY A 194 -13.83 17.98 5.55
N ASN A 195 -15.11 17.88 5.86
CA ASN A 195 -15.58 17.49 7.20
C ASN A 195 -15.70 15.98 7.39
N GLU A 196 -15.86 15.23 6.31
CA GLU A 196 -15.92 13.76 6.31
C GLU A 196 -14.76 13.21 5.48
N THR A 197 -14.33 12.01 5.80
CA THR A 197 -13.22 11.34 5.13
C THR A 197 -13.49 9.86 5.08
N GLU A 198 -13.14 9.26 3.94
CA GLU A 198 -13.09 7.83 3.76
C GLU A 198 -11.64 7.37 3.89
N GLU A 199 -11.44 6.26 4.57
CA GLU A 199 -10.15 5.60 4.83
C GLU A 199 -10.39 4.09 4.87
N ILE A 200 -9.35 3.29 4.66
CA ILE A 200 -9.45 1.83 4.67
C ILE A 200 -8.65 1.30 5.87
N GLU A 201 -9.30 0.56 6.74
CA GLU A 201 -8.61 -0.22 7.77
C GLU A 201 -7.71 -1.28 7.15
N LEU A 202 -6.56 -1.56 7.78
CA LEU A 202 -5.59 -2.52 7.25
C LEU A 202 -6.19 -3.92 7.02
N HIS A 203 -6.99 -4.40 7.96
CA HIS A 203 -7.63 -5.71 7.84
C HIS A 203 -8.71 -5.74 6.75
N ASP A 204 -9.40 -4.61 6.53
CA ASP A 204 -10.39 -4.48 5.47
C ASP A 204 -9.72 -4.41 4.09
N LEU A 205 -8.56 -3.74 3.98
CA LEU A 205 -7.78 -3.77 2.74
C LEU A 205 -7.33 -5.20 2.40
N ALA A 206 -6.79 -5.93 3.37
CA ALA A 206 -6.38 -7.32 3.15
C ALA A 206 -7.57 -8.20 2.70
N ALA A 207 -8.74 -8.03 3.33
CA ALA A 207 -9.95 -8.76 2.98
C ALA A 207 -10.55 -8.34 1.62
N ALA A 208 -10.32 -7.09 1.20
CA ALA A 208 -10.84 -6.54 -0.04
C ALA A 208 -10.10 -7.03 -1.30
N ILE A 209 -8.91 -7.62 -1.16
CA ILE A 209 -8.13 -8.15 -2.27
C ILE A 209 -8.61 -9.57 -2.61
N PRO A 210 -9.34 -9.77 -3.73
CA PRO A 210 -10.08 -11.01 -3.98
C PRO A 210 -9.24 -12.13 -4.61
N TYR A 211 -7.97 -11.88 -4.91
CA TYR A 211 -7.01 -12.84 -5.48
C TYR A 211 -5.58 -12.43 -5.17
N HIS A 212 -4.67 -13.38 -5.26
CA HIS A 212 -3.27 -13.16 -4.97
C HIS A 212 -2.62 -12.22 -5.99
N LEU A 213 -1.83 -11.24 -5.50
CA LEU A 213 -1.06 -10.30 -6.29
C LEU A 213 0.43 -10.68 -6.26
N ASP A 214 1.13 -10.52 -7.39
CA ASP A 214 2.58 -10.74 -7.44
C ASP A 214 3.30 -9.72 -6.54
N TYR A 215 2.78 -8.49 -6.50
CA TYR A 215 3.29 -7.43 -5.64
C TYR A 215 2.21 -6.41 -5.30
N ILE A 216 2.42 -5.75 -4.16
CA ILE A 216 1.79 -4.47 -3.83
C ILE A 216 2.89 -3.44 -3.58
N LEU A 217 2.83 -2.31 -4.29
CA LEU A 217 3.67 -1.15 -4.05
C LEU A 217 2.81 -0.07 -3.38
N PHE A 218 3.24 0.41 -2.22
CA PHE A 218 2.62 1.56 -1.57
C PHE A 218 3.44 2.82 -1.83
N ASP A 219 2.96 3.66 -2.72
CA ASP A 219 3.38 5.05 -2.84
C ASP A 219 2.62 5.85 -1.78
N ALA A 220 2.94 5.55 -0.52
CA ALA A 220 2.25 6.00 0.67
C ALA A 220 3.16 5.89 1.90
N CYS A 221 2.95 6.77 2.88
CA CYS A 221 3.79 6.91 4.06
C CYS A 221 3.64 5.74 5.05
N LEU A 222 4.73 5.38 5.77
CA LEU A 222 4.71 4.56 6.98
C LEU A 222 4.16 3.12 6.78
N MET A 223 4.28 2.58 5.57
CA MET A 223 3.73 1.25 5.25
C MET A 223 4.72 0.10 5.51
N ALA A 224 6.03 0.35 5.71
CA ALA A 224 6.98 -0.71 6.06
C ALA A 224 6.93 -1.02 7.57
N THR A 225 5.85 -1.63 7.99
CA THR A 225 5.69 -2.14 9.36
C THR A 225 5.44 -3.64 9.35
N VAL A 226 5.83 -4.33 10.40
CA VAL A 226 5.55 -5.77 10.55
C VAL A 226 4.05 -6.06 10.54
N GLU A 227 3.25 -5.14 11.04
CA GLU A 227 1.80 -5.23 11.10
C GLU A 227 1.19 -5.24 9.69
N VAL A 228 1.63 -4.30 8.85
CA VAL A 228 1.18 -4.19 7.44
C VAL A 228 1.65 -5.41 6.64
N ALA A 229 2.94 -5.74 6.75
CA ALA A 229 3.49 -6.87 6.03
C ALA A 229 2.78 -8.19 6.40
N TRP A 230 2.52 -8.41 7.69
CA TRP A 230 1.82 -9.60 8.18
C TRP A 230 0.36 -9.66 7.75
N ALA A 231 -0.35 -8.54 7.75
CA ALA A 231 -1.75 -8.50 7.32
C ALA A 231 -1.92 -8.81 5.84
N LEU A 232 -0.95 -8.42 5.01
CA LEU A 232 -1.00 -8.58 3.55
C LEU A 232 -0.30 -9.85 3.03
N LYS A 233 0.39 -10.61 3.90
CA LYS A 233 1.23 -11.75 3.49
C LYS A 233 0.52 -12.86 2.70
N ASP A 234 -0.77 -13.01 2.90
CA ASP A 234 -1.56 -14.07 2.26
C ASP A 234 -2.20 -13.59 0.93
N VAL A 235 -2.15 -12.29 0.65
CA VAL A 235 -2.77 -11.69 -0.54
C VAL A 235 -1.76 -11.15 -1.57
N CYS A 236 -0.47 -11.11 -1.22
CA CYS A 236 0.58 -10.77 -2.19
C CYS A 236 1.90 -11.48 -1.90
N SER A 237 2.75 -11.63 -2.94
CA SER A 237 4.07 -12.23 -2.79
C SER A 237 5.10 -11.24 -2.25
N TYR A 238 5.08 -10.00 -2.73
CA TYR A 238 6.05 -8.97 -2.37
C TYR A 238 5.40 -7.64 -2.06
N LEU A 239 6.02 -6.90 -1.12
CA LEU A 239 5.68 -5.51 -0.83
C LEU A 239 6.85 -4.59 -1.14
N ALA A 240 6.59 -3.43 -1.77
CA ALA A 240 7.52 -2.30 -1.80
C ALA A 240 6.93 -1.17 -0.95
N VAL A 241 7.61 -0.82 0.13
CA VAL A 241 7.07 0.00 1.23
C VAL A 241 8.15 0.85 1.88
N SER A 242 7.79 1.93 2.53
CA SER A 242 8.74 2.77 3.29
C SER A 242 8.39 2.81 4.77
N PRO A 243 9.34 2.63 5.70
CA PRO A 243 9.10 2.82 7.13
C PRO A 243 8.93 4.30 7.51
N CYS A 244 9.56 5.22 6.78
CA CYS A 244 9.30 6.66 6.90
C CYS A 244 8.18 7.11 5.94
N GLU A 245 7.99 8.42 5.86
CA GLU A 245 7.14 9.02 4.85
C GLU A 245 7.77 8.84 3.46
N ILE A 246 6.94 8.90 2.42
CA ILE A 246 7.39 9.02 1.04
C ILE A 246 7.25 10.49 0.62
N PRO A 247 8.30 11.13 0.05
CA PRO A 247 8.18 12.47 -0.52
C PRO A 247 7.06 12.54 -1.57
N ALA A 248 6.35 13.65 -1.68
CA ALA A 248 5.16 13.80 -2.50
C ALA A 248 5.35 13.44 -4.00
N ALA A 249 6.56 13.60 -4.54
CA ALA A 249 6.89 13.17 -5.90
C ALA A 249 6.87 11.64 -6.08
N GLY A 250 6.85 10.87 -4.99
CA GLY A 250 6.68 9.43 -5.01
C GLY A 250 7.81 8.66 -5.69
N PHE A 251 7.46 7.56 -6.31
CA PHE A 251 8.37 6.70 -7.06
C PHE A 251 8.72 7.28 -8.44
N ARG A 252 9.74 6.71 -9.09
CA ARG A 252 10.09 7.08 -10.47
C ARG A 252 9.10 6.46 -11.47
N TYR A 253 7.92 7.05 -11.59
CA TYR A 253 6.82 6.51 -12.42
C TYR A 253 7.18 6.28 -13.88
N LYS A 254 8.12 7.05 -14.44
CA LYS A 254 8.57 6.89 -15.81
C LYS A 254 9.18 5.52 -16.11
N THR A 255 9.82 4.90 -15.14
CA THR A 255 10.50 3.59 -15.28
C THR A 255 9.68 2.42 -14.73
N LEU A 256 8.60 2.67 -13.97
CA LEU A 256 7.81 1.63 -13.31
C LEU A 256 7.34 0.53 -14.26
N ALA A 257 6.70 0.90 -15.38
CA ALA A 257 6.16 -0.07 -16.32
C ALA A 257 7.28 -0.87 -17.04
N GLU A 258 8.46 -0.29 -17.18
CA GLU A 258 9.61 -0.98 -17.73
C GLU A 258 10.08 -2.11 -16.80
N HIS A 259 10.21 -1.83 -15.51
CA HIS A 259 10.62 -2.83 -14.51
C HIS A 259 9.53 -3.86 -14.21
N LEU A 260 8.27 -3.47 -14.21
CA LEU A 260 7.18 -4.35 -13.77
C LEU A 260 6.56 -5.18 -14.88
N LEU A 261 6.72 -4.79 -16.15
CA LEU A 261 6.08 -5.46 -17.29
C LEU A 261 7.06 -6.11 -18.27
N LYS A 262 8.20 -5.47 -18.59
CA LYS A 262 9.14 -6.02 -19.58
C LYS A 262 9.82 -7.33 -19.19
N PRO A 263 10.35 -7.52 -17.96
CA PRO A 263 10.94 -8.77 -17.55
C PRO A 263 9.91 -9.90 -17.46
N GLU A 264 10.31 -11.15 -17.58
CA GLU A 264 9.42 -12.30 -17.35
C GLU A 264 8.75 -12.24 -15.97
N THR A 265 9.52 -11.91 -14.94
CA THR A 265 9.04 -11.64 -13.57
C THR A 265 9.12 -10.15 -13.28
N PRO A 266 8.13 -9.54 -12.64
CA PRO A 266 8.20 -8.14 -12.22
C PRO A 266 9.45 -7.86 -11.38
N ASP A 267 10.26 -6.89 -11.78
CA ASP A 267 11.47 -6.50 -11.05
C ASP A 267 11.15 -5.37 -10.06
N LEU A 268 10.50 -5.76 -8.96
CA LEU A 268 10.14 -4.84 -7.89
C LEU A 268 11.39 -4.28 -7.18
N LYS A 269 12.50 -5.03 -7.18
CA LYS A 269 13.77 -4.57 -6.62
C LYS A 269 14.31 -3.38 -7.40
N ALA A 270 14.34 -3.45 -8.73
CA ALA A 270 14.77 -2.32 -9.55
C ALA A 270 13.88 -1.08 -9.35
N VAL A 271 12.58 -1.26 -9.08
CA VAL A 271 11.69 -0.15 -8.70
C VAL A 271 12.14 0.51 -7.39
N CYS A 272 12.50 -0.29 -6.37
CA CYS A 272 13.02 0.22 -5.11
C CYS A 272 14.38 0.92 -5.27
N GLU A 273 15.27 0.37 -6.08
CA GLU A 273 16.57 0.96 -6.40
C GLU A 273 16.41 2.31 -7.12
N ASP A 274 15.52 2.40 -8.10
CA ASP A 274 15.20 3.65 -8.80
C ASP A 274 14.63 4.73 -7.86
N TYR A 275 13.73 4.30 -6.95
CA TYR A 275 13.19 5.19 -5.92
C TYR A 275 14.30 5.73 -5.03
N PHE A 276 15.16 4.85 -4.49
CA PHE A 276 16.24 5.26 -3.60
C PHE A 276 17.24 6.18 -4.30
N ALA A 277 17.67 5.84 -5.53
CA ALA A 277 18.57 6.66 -6.33
C ALA A 277 18.01 8.08 -6.63
N GLN A 278 16.69 8.24 -6.64
CA GLN A 278 16.07 9.57 -6.83
C GLN A 278 16.31 10.48 -5.63
N TYR A 279 16.45 9.95 -4.42
CA TYR A 279 16.50 10.72 -3.17
C TYR A 279 17.78 10.54 -2.36
N GLU A 280 18.67 9.61 -2.73
CA GLU A 280 19.87 9.31 -1.92
C GLU A 280 20.78 10.53 -1.71
N HIS A 281 20.77 11.48 -2.64
CA HIS A 281 21.52 12.72 -2.59
C HIS A 281 20.67 13.95 -2.26
N ASP A 282 19.38 13.77 -1.96
CA ASP A 282 18.49 14.87 -1.60
C ASP A 282 18.82 15.34 -0.18
N SER A 283 19.35 16.58 -0.07
CA SER A 283 19.75 17.17 1.21
C SER A 283 18.58 17.59 2.10
N VAL A 284 17.37 17.64 1.55
CA VAL A 284 16.15 18.10 2.24
C VAL A 284 15.37 16.93 2.81
N TYR A 285 15.08 15.94 1.98
CA TYR A 285 14.19 14.82 2.36
C TYR A 285 14.97 13.59 2.82
N GLY A 286 15.87 13.06 1.99
CA GLY A 286 16.35 11.70 2.13
C GLY A 286 15.28 10.66 1.76
N ALA A 287 15.58 9.38 1.96
CA ALA A 287 14.64 8.30 1.67
C ALA A 287 14.86 7.06 2.54
N THR A 288 13.81 6.28 2.67
CA THR A 288 13.83 4.89 3.14
C THR A 288 12.96 4.04 2.21
N ILE A 289 13.36 2.82 1.94
CA ILE A 289 12.60 1.88 1.13
C ILE A 289 12.92 0.45 1.53
N THR A 290 11.92 -0.39 1.58
CA THR A 290 12.04 -1.81 1.92
C THR A 290 11.22 -2.64 0.94
N MET A 291 11.82 -3.71 0.39
CA MET A 291 11.11 -4.76 -0.34
C MET A 291 11.00 -5.99 0.55
N VAL A 292 9.77 -6.39 0.86
CA VAL A 292 9.47 -7.52 1.74
C VAL A 292 9.01 -8.72 0.91
N ASP A 293 9.60 -9.89 1.16
CA ASP A 293 9.05 -11.18 0.74
C ASP A 293 8.01 -11.65 1.78
N CYS A 294 6.74 -11.58 1.40
CA CYS A 294 5.64 -11.96 2.27
C CYS A 294 5.66 -13.43 2.69
N ASN A 295 6.24 -14.30 1.87
CA ASN A 295 6.36 -15.74 2.18
C ASN A 295 7.39 -16.02 3.29
N ALA A 296 8.30 -15.08 3.57
CA ALA A 296 9.35 -15.23 4.56
C ALA A 296 9.00 -14.64 5.95
N LEU A 297 7.77 -14.17 6.16
CA LEU A 297 7.38 -13.49 7.40
C LEU A 297 7.10 -14.45 8.58
N GLN A 298 6.68 -15.68 8.35
CA GLN A 298 6.42 -16.63 9.44
C GLN A 298 7.66 -16.90 10.30
N PRO A 299 8.86 -17.17 9.73
CA PRO A 299 10.08 -17.29 10.53
C PRO A 299 10.42 -16.05 11.35
N LEU A 300 10.08 -14.84 10.85
CA LEU A 300 10.28 -13.60 11.61
C LEU A 300 9.38 -13.55 12.85
N ALA A 301 8.11 -13.89 12.72
CA ALA A 301 7.18 -13.96 13.85
C ALA A 301 7.62 -15.01 14.87
N ASP A 302 8.05 -16.18 14.40
CA ASP A 302 8.53 -17.28 15.25
C ASP A 302 9.80 -16.90 16.04
N ALA A 303 10.70 -16.11 15.42
CA ALA A 303 11.90 -15.60 16.08
C ALA A 303 11.60 -14.48 17.09
N CYS A 304 10.63 -13.60 16.79
CA CYS A 304 10.25 -12.49 17.65
C CYS A 304 9.50 -12.96 18.92
N ARG A 305 8.56 -13.90 18.78
CA ARG A 305 7.65 -14.31 19.84
C ARG A 305 8.34 -14.66 21.16
N PRO A 306 9.37 -15.53 21.23
CA PRO A 306 10.04 -15.86 22.49
C PRO A 306 10.77 -14.68 23.10
N LEU A 307 11.24 -13.71 22.30
CA LEU A 307 11.88 -12.52 22.81
C LEU A 307 10.84 -11.53 23.35
N PHE A 308 9.70 -11.36 22.69
CA PHE A 308 8.61 -10.53 23.20
C PHE A 308 8.07 -11.08 24.51
N ASP A 309 7.94 -12.39 24.64
CA ASP A 309 7.54 -13.02 25.91
C ASP A 309 8.55 -12.74 27.01
N ARG A 310 9.83 -12.97 26.75
CA ARG A 310 10.92 -12.76 27.72
C ARG A 310 11.09 -11.30 28.12
N TYR A 311 11.04 -10.39 27.17
CA TYR A 311 11.35 -8.96 27.37
C TYR A 311 10.11 -8.08 27.49
N ARG A 312 8.91 -8.63 27.57
CA ARG A 312 7.63 -7.89 27.59
C ARG A 312 7.62 -6.75 28.62
N SER A 313 8.02 -7.02 29.86
CA SER A 313 8.07 -5.97 30.89
C SER A 313 9.06 -4.87 30.55
N ALA A 314 10.25 -5.24 30.07
CA ALA A 314 11.27 -4.28 29.68
C ALA A 314 10.81 -3.44 28.47
N ILE A 315 10.19 -4.06 27.47
CA ILE A 315 9.63 -3.36 26.31
C ILE A 315 8.58 -2.32 26.75
N ARG A 316 7.72 -2.67 27.70
CA ARG A 316 6.70 -1.75 28.24
C ARG A 316 7.26 -0.58 29.03
N GLU A 317 8.47 -0.71 29.55
CA GLU A 317 9.16 0.31 30.34
C GLU A 317 10.09 1.18 29.49
N LEU A 318 10.24 0.88 28.20
CA LEU A 318 11.13 1.64 27.34
C LEU A 318 10.72 3.11 27.25
N ASP A 319 11.74 3.98 27.26
CA ASP A 319 11.60 5.35 26.80
C ASP A 319 11.80 5.36 25.29
N GLY A 320 10.73 5.55 24.52
CA GLY A 320 10.81 5.58 23.06
C GLY A 320 11.75 6.64 22.49
N ARG A 321 12.21 7.61 23.28
CA ARG A 321 13.26 8.57 22.85
C ARG A 321 14.61 7.88 22.56
N ASN A 322 14.83 6.72 23.17
CA ASN A 322 16.06 5.94 23.00
C ASN A 322 15.95 4.93 21.86
N VAL A 323 14.75 4.69 21.38
CA VAL A 323 14.47 3.75 20.28
C VAL A 323 14.47 4.47 18.95
N GLN A 324 15.04 3.86 17.90
CA GLN A 324 14.95 4.39 16.55
C GLN A 324 13.48 4.55 16.13
N VAL A 325 13.13 5.74 15.69
CA VAL A 325 11.79 6.08 15.18
C VAL A 325 11.81 6.29 13.68
N TYR A 326 10.67 6.11 13.04
CA TYR A 326 10.49 6.35 11.62
C TYR A 326 9.47 7.44 11.31
N ASP A 327 8.60 7.77 12.25
CA ASP A 327 7.62 8.85 12.09
C ASP A 327 8.16 10.17 12.66
N ARG A 328 7.67 11.25 12.07
CA ARG A 328 8.03 12.60 12.50
C ARG A 328 7.08 13.13 13.55
N GLN A 329 7.64 13.91 14.44
CA GLN A 329 6.86 14.76 15.33
C GLN A 329 6.01 15.76 14.54
N MET A 330 4.70 15.67 14.69
CA MET A 330 3.75 16.55 14.03
C MET A 330 3.06 17.49 15.02
N GLY A 331 3.07 18.80 14.70
CA GLY A 331 2.29 19.80 15.41
C GLY A 331 2.74 20.08 16.85
N GLY A 332 4.01 19.85 17.22
CA GLY A 332 4.55 20.19 18.54
C GLY A 332 4.14 19.23 19.66
N LYS A 333 3.43 18.15 19.37
CA LYS A 333 3.14 17.04 20.28
C LYS A 333 3.87 15.79 19.80
N TYR A 334 4.53 15.09 20.72
CA TYR A 334 5.41 13.98 20.42
C TYR A 334 4.66 12.67 20.50
N TYR A 335 4.11 12.21 19.38
CA TYR A 335 3.58 10.87 19.27
C TYR A 335 4.42 10.12 18.24
N TYR A 336 5.36 9.31 18.71
CA TYR A 336 5.99 8.31 17.90
C TYR A 336 5.23 7.02 18.03
N VAL A 337 4.93 6.38 16.92
CA VAL A 337 4.15 5.13 16.89
C VAL A 337 4.90 4.05 16.12
N PHE A 338 5.84 4.45 15.27
CA PHE A 338 6.57 3.58 14.36
C PHE A 338 8.04 3.50 14.79
N PHE A 339 8.38 2.42 15.50
CA PHE A 339 9.70 2.20 16.05
C PHE A 339 10.39 1.04 15.35
N ASP A 340 11.71 1.07 15.28
CA ASP A 340 12.49 -0.01 14.67
C ASP A 340 12.37 -1.32 15.46
N LEU A 341 12.05 -2.41 14.77
CA LEU A 341 11.82 -3.72 15.37
C LEU A 341 13.04 -4.23 16.15
N LEU A 342 14.23 -4.16 15.56
CA LEU A 342 15.46 -4.66 16.21
C LEU A 342 15.92 -3.75 17.33
N ASP A 343 15.69 -2.46 17.17
CA ASP A 343 16.09 -1.48 18.16
C ASP A 343 15.21 -1.55 19.43
N ILE A 344 13.92 -1.85 19.29
CA ILE A 344 13.06 -2.19 20.44
C ILE A 344 13.68 -3.33 21.25
N LEU A 345 14.06 -4.43 20.60
CA LEU A 345 14.65 -5.58 21.29
C LEU A 345 16.02 -5.24 21.93
N ARG A 346 16.82 -4.43 21.25
CA ARG A 346 18.11 -3.96 21.77
C ARG A 346 17.93 -3.14 23.04
N GLU A 347 17.06 -2.14 22.98
CA GLU A 347 16.83 -1.23 24.12
C GLU A 347 16.12 -1.96 25.28
N ALA A 348 15.35 -3.00 25.00
CA ALA A 348 14.79 -3.88 26.03
C ALA A 348 15.80 -4.79 26.71
N GLY A 349 17.07 -4.79 26.26
CA GLY A 349 18.17 -5.54 26.84
C GLY A 349 18.41 -6.92 26.24
N ALA A 350 17.78 -7.25 25.11
CA ALA A 350 18.10 -8.49 24.40
C ALA A 350 19.54 -8.47 23.90
N THR A 351 20.29 -9.51 24.19
CA THR A 351 21.69 -9.65 23.78
C THR A 351 21.83 -9.76 22.24
N GLU A 352 23.00 -9.50 21.73
CA GLU A 352 23.28 -9.66 20.28
C GLU A 352 23.00 -11.10 19.83
N SER A 353 23.40 -12.09 20.61
CA SER A 353 23.14 -13.51 20.32
C SER A 353 21.64 -13.84 20.24
N GLU A 354 20.82 -13.25 21.10
CA GLU A 354 19.36 -13.44 21.08
C GLU A 354 18.72 -12.75 19.89
N ARG A 355 19.16 -11.52 19.56
CA ARG A 355 18.68 -10.80 18.38
C ARG A 355 19.13 -11.42 17.06
N ALA A 356 20.21 -12.22 17.05
CA ALA A 356 20.74 -12.83 15.82
C ALA A 356 19.70 -13.70 15.10
N SER A 357 18.79 -14.36 15.82
CA SER A 357 17.71 -15.15 15.19
C SER A 357 16.68 -14.26 14.47
N VAL A 358 16.36 -13.09 15.06
CA VAL A 358 15.45 -12.13 14.43
C VAL A 358 16.14 -11.46 13.24
N GLN A 359 17.43 -11.09 13.37
CA GLN A 359 18.19 -10.55 12.27
C GLN A 359 18.25 -11.54 11.08
N ALA A 360 18.56 -12.81 11.34
CA ALA A 360 18.61 -13.84 10.29
C ALA A 360 17.24 -14.08 9.61
N ALA A 361 16.13 -13.87 10.33
CA ALA A 361 14.79 -13.93 9.76
C ALA A 361 14.48 -12.67 8.94
N LEU A 362 14.89 -11.50 9.41
CA LEU A 362 14.80 -10.24 8.65
C LEU A 362 15.60 -10.31 7.35
N ASP A 363 16.84 -10.78 7.39
CA ASP A 363 17.72 -10.91 6.20
C ASP A 363 17.10 -11.79 5.11
N LYS A 364 16.17 -12.70 5.48
CA LYS A 364 15.40 -13.51 4.53
C LYS A 364 14.12 -12.84 4.05
N ALA A 365 13.47 -12.08 4.93
CA ALA A 365 12.23 -11.41 4.63
C ALA A 365 12.44 -10.12 3.82
N LEU A 366 13.57 -9.44 4.00
CA LEU A 366 13.89 -8.19 3.31
C LEU A 366 14.75 -8.48 2.07
N VAL A 367 14.12 -8.50 0.91
CA VAL A 367 14.82 -8.72 -0.39
C VAL A 367 15.70 -7.53 -0.75
N TYR A 368 15.28 -6.34 -0.34
CA TYR A 368 16.00 -5.09 -0.49
C TYR A 368 15.64 -4.13 0.63
N GLU A 369 16.64 -3.43 1.15
CA GLU A 369 16.48 -2.35 2.11
C GLU A 369 17.51 -1.27 1.78
N ALA A 370 17.08 -0.01 1.76
CA ALA A 370 17.98 1.13 1.62
C ALA A 370 17.42 2.35 2.35
N HIS A 371 18.33 3.08 3.00
CA HIS A 371 18.00 4.33 3.65
C HIS A 371 19.16 5.32 3.57
N THR A 372 18.85 6.60 3.57
CA THR A 372 19.82 7.67 3.77
C THR A 372 20.17 7.76 5.25
N SER A 373 21.29 8.39 5.59
CA SER A 373 21.67 8.59 7.01
C SER A 373 20.64 9.39 7.81
N ARG A 374 19.78 10.11 7.11
CA ARG A 374 18.73 10.95 7.70
C ARG A 374 17.52 11.04 6.77
N PHE A 375 16.32 11.00 7.35
CA PHE A 375 15.07 11.37 6.67
C PHE A 375 14.51 12.63 7.33
N ILE A 376 14.55 13.77 6.61
CA ILE A 376 14.17 15.11 7.11
C ILE A 376 14.88 15.41 8.45
N SER A 377 14.19 15.27 9.59
CA SER A 377 14.72 15.52 10.94
C SER A 377 15.05 14.24 11.72
N ILE A 378 14.83 13.07 11.14
CA ILE A 378 15.07 11.78 11.79
C ILE A 378 16.44 11.27 11.37
N ASN A 379 17.34 11.00 12.34
CA ASN A 379 18.55 10.22 12.07
C ASN A 379 18.18 8.75 11.94
N LEU A 380 18.77 8.07 10.97
CA LEU A 380 18.48 6.67 10.64
C LEU A 380 19.71 5.79 10.93
N ASP A 381 20.32 5.99 12.10
CA ASP A 381 21.57 5.29 12.45
C ASP A 381 21.36 3.79 12.77
N ARG A 382 20.13 3.38 13.05
CA ARG A 382 19.76 2.05 13.54
C ARG A 382 18.55 1.47 12.81
N CYS A 383 18.52 1.67 11.51
CA CYS A 383 17.42 1.29 10.65
C CYS A 383 17.55 -0.19 10.27
N CYS A 384 16.55 -1.02 10.63
CA CYS A 384 16.45 -2.39 10.14
C CYS A 384 15.47 -2.56 8.97
N GLY A 385 14.83 -1.47 8.54
CA GLY A 385 13.91 -1.47 7.39
C GLY A 385 12.45 -1.81 7.71
N LEU A 386 12.14 -2.30 8.92
CA LEU A 386 10.76 -2.55 9.37
C LEU A 386 10.47 -1.88 10.71
N ALA A 387 9.40 -1.11 10.73
CA ALA A 387 8.84 -0.56 11.93
C ALA A 387 7.93 -1.57 12.65
N MET A 388 7.70 -1.31 13.94
CA MET A 388 6.75 -2.02 14.79
C MET A 388 6.17 -1.06 15.84
N TYR A 389 5.01 -1.39 16.35
CA TYR A 389 4.42 -0.74 17.51
C TYR A 389 5.25 -0.97 18.78
N LEU A 390 5.47 0.10 19.56
CA LEU A 390 6.04 0.01 20.89
C LEU A 390 4.91 0.13 21.92
N PRO A 391 4.50 -1.00 22.58
CA PRO A 391 3.43 -0.98 23.57
C PRO A 391 3.78 -0.16 24.79
N SER A 392 2.78 0.52 25.33
CA SER A 392 2.89 1.26 26.57
C SER A 392 4.12 2.15 26.67
N TYR A 393 4.08 3.21 25.94
CA TYR A 393 4.96 4.35 26.08
C TYR A 393 4.47 5.28 27.22
N PRO A 394 4.56 4.84 28.51
CA PRO A 394 3.82 5.49 29.60
C PRO A 394 4.51 6.72 30.15
N ASN A 395 5.79 6.97 29.80
CA ASN A 395 6.60 7.97 30.47
C ASN A 395 6.61 9.33 29.75
N TYR A 396 5.91 9.47 28.65
CA TYR A 396 5.71 10.76 27.99
C TYR A 396 4.46 11.43 28.51
N LYS A 397 4.64 12.29 29.49
CA LYS A 397 3.69 13.25 30.08
C LYS A 397 2.22 12.79 30.18
N LYS A 398 1.68 12.92 31.38
CA LYS A 398 0.31 12.52 31.77
C LYS A 398 -0.81 12.98 30.82
N ASP A 399 -0.57 13.98 29.97
CA ASP A 399 -1.55 14.55 29.04
C ASP A 399 -1.64 13.79 27.70
N LEU A 400 -0.75 12.82 27.47
CA LEU A 400 -0.70 11.98 26.26
C LEU A 400 -1.27 10.57 26.49
N TYR A 401 -1.69 10.30 27.71
CA TYR A 401 -1.99 8.96 28.24
C TYR A 401 -3.23 8.31 27.65
N HIS A 402 -4.14 9.07 27.07
CA HIS A 402 -5.43 8.52 26.62
C HIS A 402 -5.29 7.76 25.27
N GLY A 403 -4.39 8.20 24.40
CA GLY A 403 -4.17 7.57 23.10
C GLY A 403 -3.47 6.21 23.18
N THR A 404 -2.47 6.03 24.06
CA THR A 404 -1.67 4.80 24.12
C THR A 404 -2.45 3.62 24.68
N ARG A 405 -3.30 3.80 25.69
CA ARG A 405 -4.17 2.73 26.21
C ARG A 405 -5.16 2.23 25.17
N PHE A 406 -5.65 3.14 24.35
CA PHE A 406 -6.52 2.77 23.25
C PHE A 406 -5.74 1.95 22.22
N LEU A 407 -4.53 2.39 21.83
CA LEU A 407 -3.71 1.67 20.86
C LEU A 407 -3.30 0.27 21.37
N ASP A 408 -2.98 0.08 22.65
CA ASP A 408 -2.73 -1.24 23.22
C ASP A 408 -3.95 -2.17 23.06
N GLY A 409 -5.15 -1.68 23.39
CA GLY A 409 -6.40 -2.41 23.22
C GLY A 409 -6.70 -2.72 21.75
N PHE A 410 -6.60 -1.73 20.89
CA PHE A 410 -6.78 -1.90 19.46
C PHE A 410 -5.78 -2.89 18.87
N TYR A 411 -4.50 -2.77 19.22
CA TYR A 411 -3.42 -3.65 18.78
C TYR A 411 -3.66 -5.09 19.18
N LYS A 412 -4.04 -5.30 20.45
CA LYS A 412 -4.38 -6.61 20.99
C LYS A 412 -5.52 -7.28 20.21
N GLU A 413 -6.59 -6.55 19.98
CA GLU A 413 -7.82 -7.09 19.41
C GLU A 413 -7.78 -7.25 17.89
N ASN A 414 -7.17 -6.29 17.19
CA ASN A 414 -7.31 -6.15 15.74
C ASN A 414 -6.06 -6.51 14.94
N ILE A 415 -4.85 -6.38 15.50
CA ILE A 415 -3.61 -6.57 14.74
C ILE A 415 -3.23 -8.06 14.67
N ALA A 416 -3.20 -8.59 13.44
CA ALA A 416 -2.89 -9.99 13.20
C ALA A 416 -1.46 -10.37 13.59
N TRP A 417 -0.49 -9.47 13.45
CA TRP A 417 0.88 -9.66 13.94
C TRP A 417 0.90 -9.92 15.46
N ASN A 418 0.10 -9.18 16.22
CA ASN A 418 0.02 -9.41 17.66
C ASN A 418 -0.57 -10.78 18.02
N LYS A 419 -1.53 -11.28 17.24
CA LYS A 419 -2.08 -12.63 17.44
C LYS A 419 -1.02 -13.72 17.23
N ALA A 420 -0.04 -13.48 16.35
CA ALA A 420 1.07 -14.38 16.10
C ALA A 420 2.18 -14.27 17.16
N THR A 421 2.48 -13.08 17.64
CA THR A 421 3.67 -12.79 18.44
C THR A 421 3.40 -12.51 19.92
N LEU A 422 2.16 -12.15 20.30
CA LEU A 422 1.74 -11.82 21.66
C LEU A 422 2.57 -10.68 22.29
N LEU A 423 2.90 -9.66 21.51
CA LEU A 423 3.61 -8.47 22.02
C LEU A 423 2.77 -7.74 23.09
N VAL A 424 1.47 -7.59 22.84
CA VAL A 424 0.48 -7.03 23.76
C VAL A 424 -0.48 -8.14 24.21
N GLU A 425 -0.58 -8.37 25.51
CA GLU A 425 -1.49 -9.34 26.12
C GLU A 425 -2.81 -8.73 26.59
#